data_158b2a98cd0c69133fe66e83db8098fb
#
_entry.id   158b2a98cd0c69133fe66e83db8098fb
#
_cell.length_a   1.000
_cell.length_b   1.000
_cell.length_c   1.000
_cell.angle_alpha   90.00
_cell.angle_beta   90.00
_cell.angle_gamma   90.00
#
_symmetry.space_group_name_H-M   'P 1'
#
loop_
_entity.id
_entity.type
_entity.pdbx_description
1 polymer ?
#
loop_
_entity_poly.entity_id
_entity_poly.type
_entity_poly.pdbx_seq_one_letter_code
_entity_poly.pdbx_strand_id
1 'polypeptide(L)'
;MGWNLDYTKRMIPKLEKFEPRWLEEPVIADDLRGYAELNRGPIPISGGEHEYSLLGCAQLLQEKAVSVLQYDTNRVGGITAAQKINAVAEAHQIPVIPHAGQMHNYHLTMANMNCPIAEYFPVFDVEVGNELFYYIFEGDPDADDDGFLQLDDNLPGLGITITDKHLEHFEIEE
;
A
#
# COMPACT_ATOMS: atom_id res chain seq x y z
N MET A 1 -4.21 -12.65 2.71
CA MET A 1 -5.61 -13.16 2.90
C MET A 1 -5.72 -14.69 2.84
N GLY A 2 -4.74 -15.42 3.30
CA GLY A 2 -4.76 -16.89 3.22
C GLY A 2 -5.39 -17.58 4.42
N TRP A 3 -5.74 -16.85 5.49
CA TRP A 3 -6.19 -17.41 6.75
C TRP A 3 -7.66 -17.09 7.02
N ASN A 4 -8.24 -17.78 7.98
CA ASN A 4 -9.52 -17.42 8.58
C ASN A 4 -9.30 -16.91 10.02
N LEU A 5 -10.34 -16.34 10.61
CA LEU A 5 -10.28 -15.72 11.93
C LEU A 5 -9.76 -16.66 13.02
N ASP A 6 -10.23 -17.93 13.05
CA ASP A 6 -9.81 -18.90 14.06
C ASP A 6 -8.34 -19.30 13.93
N TYR A 7 -7.86 -19.48 12.69
CA TYR A 7 -6.46 -19.77 12.44
C TYR A 7 -5.58 -18.57 12.82
N THR A 8 -5.97 -17.37 12.43
CA THR A 8 -5.25 -16.14 12.78
C THR A 8 -5.10 -15.98 14.29
N LYS A 9 -6.19 -16.16 15.05
CA LYS A 9 -6.15 -16.11 16.52
C LYS A 9 -5.17 -17.11 17.14
N ARG A 10 -5.02 -18.31 16.56
CA ARG A 10 -4.03 -19.31 17.01
C ARG A 10 -2.60 -18.96 16.61
N MET A 11 -2.41 -18.18 15.54
CA MET A 11 -1.09 -17.79 15.07
C MET A 11 -0.55 -16.56 15.80
N ILE A 12 -1.41 -15.61 16.18
CA ILE A 12 -1.01 -14.37 16.86
C ILE A 12 -0.06 -14.63 18.04
N PRO A 13 -0.35 -15.53 19.02
CA PRO A 13 0.57 -15.78 20.13
C PRO A 13 1.91 -16.41 19.73
N LYS A 14 1.97 -17.01 18.54
CA LYS A 14 3.21 -17.58 17.99
C LYS A 14 4.05 -16.54 17.28
N LEU A 15 3.40 -15.52 16.71
CA LEU A 15 4.04 -14.42 16.00
C LEU A 15 4.48 -13.29 16.93
N GLU A 16 3.75 -13.05 18.02
CA GLU A 16 3.99 -11.98 18.98
C GLU A 16 5.44 -11.95 19.49
N LYS A 17 6.05 -13.10 19.72
CA LYS A 17 7.45 -13.20 20.17
C LYS A 17 8.49 -12.66 19.18
N PHE A 18 8.11 -12.43 17.92
CA PHE A 18 8.95 -11.82 16.89
C PHE A 18 8.75 -10.31 16.79
N GLU A 19 7.81 -9.76 17.57
CA GLU A 19 7.49 -8.34 17.62
C GLU A 19 7.22 -7.72 16.24
N PRO A 20 6.37 -8.36 15.38
CA PRO A 20 6.10 -7.82 14.07
C PRO A 20 5.46 -6.44 14.21
N ARG A 21 5.82 -5.53 13.31
CA ARG A 21 5.29 -4.16 13.33
C ARG A 21 3.78 -4.14 13.08
N TRP A 22 3.30 -5.03 12.22
CA TRP A 22 1.88 -5.34 11.99
C TRP A 22 1.73 -6.72 11.36
N LEU A 23 0.50 -7.19 11.26
CA LEU A 23 0.09 -8.35 10.49
C LEU A 23 -0.85 -7.88 9.39
N GLU A 24 -0.42 -8.05 8.14
CA GLU A 24 -1.11 -7.58 6.97
C GLU A 24 -2.12 -8.59 6.47
N GLU A 25 -3.35 -8.12 6.23
CA GLU A 25 -4.47 -8.86 5.63
C GLU A 25 -4.58 -10.34 6.05
N PRO A 26 -4.65 -10.62 7.35
CA PRO A 26 -4.64 -12.01 7.82
C PRO A 26 -5.89 -12.80 7.43
N VAL A 27 -7.01 -12.10 7.23
CA VAL A 27 -8.30 -12.67 6.82
C VAL A 27 -8.77 -12.02 5.53
N ILE A 28 -9.84 -12.54 4.91
CA ILE A 28 -10.40 -11.94 3.68
C ILE A 28 -10.83 -10.48 3.93
N ALA A 29 -10.68 -9.62 2.94
CA ALA A 29 -10.95 -8.18 3.06
C ALA A 29 -12.38 -7.87 3.49
N ASP A 30 -13.35 -8.68 3.07
CA ASP A 30 -14.77 -8.53 3.42
C ASP A 30 -15.10 -8.84 4.89
N ASP A 31 -14.18 -9.49 5.64
CA ASP A 31 -14.41 -9.80 7.06
C ASP A 31 -14.03 -8.64 7.98
N LEU A 32 -14.71 -7.50 7.80
CA LEU A 32 -14.51 -6.28 8.58
C LEU A 32 -14.60 -6.52 10.10
N ARG A 33 -15.50 -7.41 10.53
CA ARG A 33 -15.64 -7.76 11.96
C ARG A 33 -14.44 -8.56 12.46
N GLY A 34 -13.94 -9.48 11.65
CA GLY A 34 -12.72 -10.23 11.95
C GLY A 34 -11.51 -9.30 12.07
N TYR A 35 -11.35 -8.36 11.16
CA TYR A 35 -10.31 -7.32 11.26
C TYR A 35 -10.43 -6.53 12.58
N ALA A 36 -11.62 -6.00 12.88
CA ALA A 36 -11.84 -5.21 14.11
C ALA A 36 -11.60 -6.05 15.39
N GLU A 37 -11.90 -7.35 15.37
CA GLU A 37 -11.62 -8.24 16.49
C GLU A 37 -10.11 -8.50 16.64
N LEU A 38 -9.41 -8.79 15.55
CA LEU A 38 -7.97 -9.05 15.54
C LEU A 38 -7.18 -7.79 15.94
N ASN A 39 -7.59 -6.62 15.49
CA ASN A 39 -6.90 -5.35 15.77
C ASN A 39 -6.99 -4.90 17.23
N ARG A 40 -7.80 -5.55 18.06
CA ARG A 40 -7.79 -5.38 19.53
C ARG A 40 -6.74 -6.23 20.22
N GLY A 41 -6.07 -7.10 19.47
CA GLY A 41 -5.04 -8.00 19.95
C GLY A 41 -3.67 -7.33 20.11
N PRO A 42 -2.63 -8.11 20.43
CA PRO A 42 -1.30 -7.60 20.71
C PRO A 42 -0.51 -7.19 19.44
N ILE A 43 -0.87 -7.70 18.27
CA ILE A 43 -0.23 -7.35 17.00
C ILE A 43 -1.15 -6.41 16.24
N PRO A 44 -0.69 -5.20 15.86
CA PRO A 44 -1.45 -4.29 15.02
C PRO A 44 -1.84 -4.96 13.69
N ILE A 45 -3.02 -4.67 13.18
CA ILE A 45 -3.48 -5.18 11.89
C ILE A 45 -3.38 -4.06 10.85
N SER A 46 -2.89 -4.40 9.67
CA SER A 46 -2.91 -3.54 8.50
C SER A 46 -3.78 -4.14 7.39
N GLY A 47 -4.26 -3.28 6.50
CA GLY A 47 -5.03 -3.67 5.33
C GLY A 47 -5.68 -2.48 4.66
N GLY A 48 -6.40 -2.75 3.56
CA GLY A 48 -7.12 -1.73 2.81
C GLY A 48 -6.82 -1.72 1.33
N GLU A 49 -5.88 -2.52 0.82
CA GLU A 49 -5.58 -2.60 -0.60
C GLU A 49 -6.75 -3.12 -1.44
N HIS A 50 -7.66 -3.84 -0.81
CA HIS A 50 -8.87 -4.38 -1.45
C HIS A 50 -10.09 -3.43 -1.33
N GLU A 51 -9.88 -2.20 -0.84
CA GLU A 51 -10.91 -1.17 -0.85
C GLU A 51 -10.86 -0.36 -2.15
N TYR A 52 -12.05 -0.12 -2.73
CA TYR A 52 -12.17 0.57 -4.02
C TYR A 52 -12.72 1.99 -3.91
N SER A 53 -12.87 2.51 -2.68
CA SER A 53 -13.43 3.84 -2.49
C SER A 53 -13.04 4.47 -1.16
N LEU A 54 -13.20 5.80 -1.09
CA LEU A 54 -13.12 6.55 0.17
C LEU A 54 -14.05 5.97 1.24
N LEU A 55 -15.25 5.50 0.86
CA LEU A 55 -16.22 4.97 1.83
C LEU A 55 -15.76 3.65 2.44
N GLY A 56 -15.19 2.73 1.64
CA GLY A 56 -14.62 1.49 2.16
C GLY A 56 -13.48 1.75 3.14
N CYS A 57 -12.53 2.60 2.77
CA CYS A 57 -11.45 3.01 3.68
C CYS A 57 -11.98 3.67 4.96
N ALA A 58 -12.97 4.57 4.84
CA ALA A 58 -13.57 5.22 6.01
C ALA A 58 -14.27 4.20 6.93
N GLN A 59 -14.88 3.16 6.37
CA GLN A 59 -15.51 2.09 7.15
C GLN A 59 -14.48 1.29 7.96
N LEU A 60 -13.33 0.93 7.36
CA LEU A 60 -12.22 0.29 8.09
C LEU A 60 -11.79 1.12 9.30
N LEU A 61 -11.67 2.44 9.13
CA LEU A 61 -11.26 3.36 10.18
C LEU A 61 -12.35 3.51 11.27
N GLN A 62 -13.62 3.68 10.88
CA GLN A 62 -14.75 3.82 11.82
C GLN A 62 -14.92 2.58 12.71
N GLU A 63 -14.77 1.39 12.15
CA GLU A 63 -14.87 0.13 12.87
C GLU A 63 -13.59 -0.23 13.63
N LYS A 64 -12.55 0.61 13.54
CA LYS A 64 -11.21 0.35 14.12
C LYS A 64 -10.64 -0.98 13.67
N ALA A 65 -10.90 -1.32 12.43
CA ALA A 65 -10.52 -2.58 11.83
C ALA A 65 -9.01 -2.67 11.56
N VAL A 66 -8.35 -1.55 11.35
CA VAL A 66 -6.91 -1.47 11.08
C VAL A 66 -6.21 -0.46 11.99
N SER A 67 -4.95 -0.73 12.29
CA SER A 67 -4.00 0.18 12.95
C SER A 67 -3.05 0.85 11.94
N VAL A 68 -2.98 0.32 10.71
CA VAL A 68 -2.28 0.88 9.56
C VAL A 68 -3.19 0.72 8.36
N LEU A 69 -3.49 1.81 7.67
CA LEU A 69 -4.29 1.77 6.44
C LEU A 69 -3.37 1.65 5.23
N GLN A 70 -3.63 0.64 4.38
CA GLN A 70 -2.83 0.33 3.19
C GLN A 70 -3.71 0.29 1.94
N TYR A 71 -4.41 1.39 1.62
CA TYR A 71 -5.16 1.46 0.38
C TYR A 71 -4.24 1.43 -0.84
N ASP A 72 -4.74 0.89 -1.96
CA ASP A 72 -4.08 0.98 -3.27
C ASP A 72 -4.59 2.21 -4.02
N THR A 73 -3.68 3.11 -4.38
CA THR A 73 -4.02 4.37 -5.06
C THR A 73 -4.71 4.16 -6.40
N ASN A 74 -4.35 3.09 -7.14
CA ASN A 74 -4.97 2.77 -8.42
C ASN A 74 -6.41 2.28 -8.23
N ARG A 75 -6.66 1.52 -7.15
CA ARG A 75 -7.97 0.95 -6.86
C ARG A 75 -8.95 1.96 -6.28
N VAL A 76 -8.49 2.86 -5.41
CA VAL A 76 -9.38 3.85 -4.75
C VAL A 76 -9.76 5.04 -5.63
N GLY A 77 -9.19 5.16 -6.84
CA GLY A 77 -9.55 6.22 -7.79
C GLY A 77 -8.48 7.31 -7.95
N GLY A 78 -7.21 6.97 -7.74
CA GLY A 78 -6.05 7.82 -8.01
C GLY A 78 -5.72 8.80 -6.88
N ILE A 79 -4.76 9.68 -7.15
CA ILE A 79 -4.17 10.63 -6.18
C ILE A 79 -5.23 11.51 -5.50
N THR A 80 -6.24 11.99 -6.24
CA THR A 80 -7.28 12.86 -5.68
C THR A 80 -8.13 12.15 -4.62
N ALA A 81 -8.44 10.87 -4.83
CA ALA A 81 -9.15 10.06 -3.85
C ALA A 81 -8.25 9.72 -2.66
N ALA A 82 -7.00 9.33 -2.94
CA ALA A 82 -5.98 9.02 -1.94
C ALA A 82 -5.76 10.18 -0.95
N GLN A 83 -5.66 11.44 -1.43
CA GLN A 83 -5.52 12.61 -0.57
C GLN A 83 -6.70 12.78 0.41
N LYS A 84 -7.91 12.50 -0.05
CA LYS A 84 -9.10 12.55 0.83
C LYS A 84 -9.07 11.43 1.87
N ILE A 85 -8.63 10.23 1.47
CA ILE A 85 -8.47 9.09 2.39
C ILE A 85 -7.41 9.40 3.43
N ASN A 86 -6.27 9.97 3.05
CA ASN A 86 -5.21 10.39 3.98
C ASN A 86 -5.72 11.38 5.02
N ALA A 87 -6.51 12.38 4.60
CA ALA A 87 -7.09 13.35 5.53
C ALA A 87 -8.08 12.70 6.53
N VAL A 88 -8.87 11.72 6.08
CA VAL A 88 -9.76 10.96 6.97
C VAL A 88 -8.95 10.09 7.94
N ALA A 89 -7.91 9.39 7.45
CA ALA A 89 -7.05 8.56 8.29
C ALA A 89 -6.31 9.41 9.35
N GLU A 90 -5.83 10.60 8.97
CA GLU A 90 -5.21 11.55 9.89
C GLU A 90 -6.17 11.97 11.00
N ALA A 91 -7.42 12.28 10.68
CA ALA A 91 -8.45 12.60 11.66
C ALA A 91 -8.73 11.44 12.64
N HIS A 92 -8.51 10.20 12.23
CA HIS A 92 -8.56 9.00 13.07
C HIS A 92 -7.23 8.67 13.76
N GLN A 93 -6.16 9.46 13.53
CA GLN A 93 -4.80 9.21 14.03
C GLN A 93 -4.22 7.85 13.56
N ILE A 94 -4.60 7.41 12.39
CA ILE A 94 -4.13 6.16 11.76
C ILE A 94 -3.07 6.49 10.71
N PRO A 95 -1.86 5.89 10.79
CA PRO A 95 -0.87 5.99 9.75
C PRO A 95 -1.33 5.30 8.46
N VAL A 96 -0.90 5.87 7.34
CA VAL A 96 -1.16 5.34 6.02
C VAL A 96 0.15 4.91 5.38
N ILE A 97 0.16 3.71 4.80
CA ILE A 97 1.27 3.19 3.99
C ILE A 97 0.62 2.69 2.70
N PRO A 98 0.56 3.51 1.64
CA PRO A 98 -0.10 3.10 0.40
C PRO A 98 0.48 1.81 -0.15
N HIS A 99 -0.40 0.88 -0.54
CA HIS A 99 -0.02 -0.39 -1.14
C HIS A 99 0.67 -0.16 -2.49
N ALA A 100 1.68 -0.96 -2.78
CA ALA A 100 2.56 -0.98 -3.94
C ALA A 100 3.60 0.16 -3.98
N GLY A 101 4.83 -0.23 -4.31
CA GLY A 101 5.95 0.67 -4.51
C GLY A 101 5.89 1.33 -5.88
N GLN A 102 5.16 2.43 -6.01
CA GLN A 102 4.99 3.15 -7.27
C GLN A 102 5.13 4.65 -7.04
N MET A 103 5.54 5.37 -8.09
CA MET A 103 5.89 6.79 -8.03
C MET A 103 4.79 7.67 -7.43
N HIS A 104 3.52 7.44 -7.76
CA HIS A 104 2.42 8.19 -7.19
C HIS A 104 2.25 7.96 -5.68
N ASN A 105 2.60 6.77 -5.16
CA ASN A 105 2.60 6.46 -3.74
C ASN A 105 3.77 7.13 -3.01
N TYR A 106 4.94 7.24 -3.66
CA TYR A 106 6.08 7.98 -3.10
C TYR A 106 5.75 9.46 -2.93
N HIS A 107 5.13 10.10 -3.94
CA HIS A 107 4.64 11.48 -3.82
C HIS A 107 3.58 11.64 -2.72
N LEU A 108 2.64 10.69 -2.60
CA LEU A 108 1.65 10.71 -1.54
C LEU A 108 2.28 10.57 -0.15
N THR A 109 3.27 9.69 -0.01
CA THR A 109 4.00 9.50 1.24
C THR A 109 4.74 10.77 1.65
N MET A 110 5.42 11.42 0.72
CA MET A 110 6.13 12.69 1.01
C MET A 110 5.19 13.87 1.30
N ALA A 111 4.01 13.88 0.70
CA ALA A 111 3.05 14.97 0.84
C ALA A 111 2.17 14.90 2.10
N ASN A 112 2.16 13.77 2.83
CA ASN A 112 1.25 13.55 3.94
C ASN A 112 2.01 13.14 5.21
N MET A 113 1.83 13.89 6.29
CA MET A 113 2.53 13.68 7.57
C MET A 113 2.18 12.37 8.26
N ASN A 114 1.01 11.81 7.97
CA ASN A 114 0.58 10.51 8.47
C ASN A 114 1.04 9.31 7.63
N CYS A 115 1.92 9.54 6.63
CA CYS A 115 2.55 8.50 5.82
C CYS A 115 4.04 8.36 6.22
N PRO A 116 4.36 7.52 7.21
CA PRO A 116 5.70 7.49 7.79
C PRO A 116 6.75 6.78 6.93
N ILE A 117 6.33 5.88 6.05
CA ILE A 117 7.18 5.08 5.15
C ILE A 117 6.42 4.78 3.87
N ALA A 118 7.14 4.46 2.81
CA ALA A 118 6.59 3.92 1.56
C ALA A 118 6.87 2.42 1.46
N GLU A 119 6.02 1.69 0.78
CA GLU A 119 6.34 0.36 0.27
C GLU A 119 7.26 0.51 -0.95
N TYR A 120 8.27 -0.35 -1.06
CA TYR A 120 9.26 -0.30 -2.13
C TYR A 120 9.52 -1.68 -2.71
N PHE A 121 9.50 -1.78 -4.03
CA PHE A 121 9.88 -2.99 -4.77
C PHE A 121 11.13 -2.69 -5.59
N PRO A 122 12.29 -3.28 -5.25
CA PRO A 122 13.50 -3.12 -6.05
C PRO A 122 13.30 -3.76 -7.43
N VAL A 123 13.74 -3.03 -8.47
CA VAL A 123 13.52 -3.43 -9.89
C VAL A 123 14.13 -4.79 -10.22
N PHE A 124 15.26 -5.14 -9.57
CA PHE A 124 15.98 -6.39 -9.80
C PHE A 124 15.36 -7.61 -9.11
N ASP A 125 14.41 -7.40 -8.21
CA ASP A 125 13.75 -8.46 -7.42
C ASP A 125 12.25 -8.56 -7.76
N VAL A 126 11.85 -8.01 -8.90
CA VAL A 126 10.44 -7.94 -9.32
C VAL A 126 9.92 -9.33 -9.66
N GLU A 127 8.96 -9.80 -8.90
CA GLU A 127 8.21 -11.02 -9.21
C GLU A 127 7.34 -10.85 -10.46
N VAL A 128 7.08 -11.97 -11.14
CA VAL A 128 6.18 -12.04 -12.30
C VAL A 128 4.83 -11.37 -11.98
N GLY A 129 4.52 -10.29 -12.69
CA GLY A 129 3.28 -9.51 -12.52
C GLY A 129 3.51 -8.02 -12.20
N ASN A 130 4.61 -7.67 -11.54
CA ASN A 130 5.03 -6.27 -11.35
C ASN A 130 5.95 -5.79 -12.48
N GLU A 131 6.53 -6.72 -13.24
CA GLU A 131 7.38 -6.45 -14.39
C GLU A 131 6.74 -5.47 -15.38
N LEU A 132 5.42 -5.61 -15.60
CA LEU A 132 4.69 -4.78 -16.56
C LEU A 132 4.83 -3.28 -16.29
N PHE A 133 4.79 -2.87 -15.03
CA PHE A 133 4.95 -1.47 -14.65
C PHE A 133 6.32 -0.94 -15.05
N TYR A 134 7.38 -1.68 -14.75
CA TYR A 134 8.76 -1.30 -15.08
C TYR A 134 9.10 -1.41 -16.56
N TYR A 135 8.33 -2.19 -17.32
CA TYR A 135 8.44 -2.22 -18.78
C TYR A 135 7.82 -0.99 -19.46
N ILE A 136 6.78 -0.42 -18.85
CA ILE A 136 6.04 0.71 -19.45
C ILE A 136 6.64 2.05 -19.01
N PHE A 137 7.13 2.14 -17.77
CA PHE A 137 7.60 3.39 -17.17
C PHE A 137 9.10 3.36 -16.87
N GLU A 138 9.74 4.51 -17.04
CA GLU A 138 11.11 4.78 -16.60
C GLU A 138 11.11 5.99 -15.66
N GLY A 139 12.03 5.99 -14.68
CA GLY A 139 12.23 7.11 -13.77
C GLY A 139 11.92 6.81 -12.30
N ASP A 140 11.55 5.56 -11.96
CA ASP A 140 11.41 5.18 -10.56
C ASP A 140 12.78 5.28 -9.85
N PRO A 141 12.83 5.88 -8.65
CA PRO A 141 14.08 6.01 -7.91
C PRO A 141 14.48 4.68 -7.28
N ASP A 142 15.79 4.42 -7.21
CA ASP A 142 16.33 3.37 -6.37
C ASP A 142 16.46 3.85 -4.93
N ALA A 143 16.25 2.92 -3.99
CA ALA A 143 16.55 3.20 -2.59
C ALA A 143 18.07 3.24 -2.37
N ASP A 144 18.53 4.22 -1.58
CA ASP A 144 19.93 4.29 -1.17
C ASP A 144 20.29 3.21 -0.13
N ASP A 145 21.57 3.16 0.27
CA ASP A 145 22.08 2.18 1.22
C ASP A 145 21.43 2.29 2.63
N ASP A 146 20.86 3.45 2.96
CA ASP A 146 20.16 3.72 4.20
C ASP A 146 18.63 3.45 4.08
N GLY A 147 18.15 3.08 2.90
CA GLY A 147 16.75 2.75 2.60
C GLY A 147 15.87 3.98 2.34
N PHE A 148 16.44 5.10 1.91
CA PHE A 148 15.69 6.29 1.52
C PHE A 148 15.51 6.37 0.01
N LEU A 149 14.32 6.83 -0.39
CA LEU A 149 14.01 7.23 -1.75
C LEU A 149 14.10 8.74 -1.89
N GLN A 150 14.76 9.22 -2.95
CA GLN A 150 14.84 10.62 -3.28
C GLN A 150 14.12 10.89 -4.60
N LEU A 151 13.08 11.74 -4.54
CA LEU A 151 12.39 12.22 -5.72
C LEU A 151 13.12 13.45 -6.28
N ASP A 152 13.14 13.59 -7.62
CA ASP A 152 13.73 14.76 -8.29
C ASP A 152 12.66 15.85 -8.48
N ASP A 153 12.78 16.92 -7.69
CA ASP A 153 11.86 18.06 -7.73
C ASP A 153 11.91 18.86 -9.05
N ASN A 154 12.91 18.61 -9.92
CA ASN A 154 13.03 19.27 -11.21
C ASN A 154 12.23 18.55 -12.32
N LEU A 155 11.78 17.34 -12.08
CA LEU A 155 11.00 16.59 -13.06
C LEU A 155 9.51 16.97 -13.00
N PRO A 156 8.85 17.16 -14.14
CA PRO A 156 7.44 17.47 -14.17
C PRO A 156 6.57 16.25 -13.87
N GLY A 157 5.38 16.49 -13.34
CA GLY A 157 4.37 15.47 -13.09
C GLY A 157 4.81 14.50 -11.98
N LEU A 158 4.82 13.20 -12.26
CA LEU A 158 5.27 12.18 -11.32
C LEU A 158 6.78 11.90 -11.43
N GLY A 159 7.48 12.51 -12.37
CA GLY A 159 8.89 12.23 -12.61
C GLY A 159 9.15 10.93 -13.38
N ILE A 160 8.11 10.29 -13.91
CA ILE A 160 8.22 9.09 -14.74
C ILE A 160 7.80 9.38 -16.18
N THR A 161 8.35 8.63 -17.12
CA THR A 161 8.01 8.70 -18.55
C THR A 161 7.61 7.34 -19.07
N ILE A 162 6.70 7.33 -20.07
CA ILE A 162 6.40 6.10 -20.82
C ILE A 162 7.52 5.91 -21.86
N THR A 163 8.06 4.71 -21.95
CA THR A 163 9.14 4.40 -22.87
C THR A 163 8.65 3.71 -24.12
N ASP A 164 9.11 4.16 -25.29
CA ASP A 164 8.80 3.50 -26.57
C ASP A 164 9.46 2.12 -26.70
N LYS A 165 10.54 1.87 -25.93
CA LYS A 165 11.28 0.61 -25.96
C LYS A 165 10.44 -0.63 -25.60
N HIS A 166 9.38 -0.41 -24.85
CA HIS A 166 8.55 -1.48 -24.32
C HIS A 166 7.18 -1.57 -25.01
N LEU A 167 6.78 -0.56 -25.77
CA LEU A 167 5.53 -0.56 -26.54
C LEU A 167 5.54 -1.66 -27.61
N GLU A 168 6.70 -1.98 -28.19
CA GLU A 168 6.86 -3.08 -29.16
C GLU A 168 6.47 -4.45 -28.56
N HIS A 169 6.53 -4.61 -27.24
CA HIS A 169 6.14 -5.83 -26.54
C HIS A 169 4.61 -6.01 -26.44
N PHE A 170 3.86 -4.94 -26.66
CA PHE A 170 2.40 -4.88 -26.55
C PHE A 170 1.70 -4.58 -27.87
N GLU A 171 2.42 -4.62 -29.01
CA GLU A 171 1.78 -4.55 -30.32
C GLU A 171 0.80 -5.72 -30.45
N ILE A 172 -0.48 -5.39 -30.45
CA ILE A 172 -1.55 -6.33 -30.79
C ILE A 172 -1.45 -6.54 -32.30
N GLU A 173 -1.07 -7.74 -32.74
CA GLU A 173 -1.25 -8.12 -34.12
C GLU A 173 -2.75 -8.02 -34.48
N GLU A 174 -3.10 -7.14 -35.43
CA GLU A 174 -4.45 -6.98 -35.97
C GLU A 174 -4.95 -8.22 -36.72
#